data_a4428af78018947013d9b724916183be
#
_entry.id   a4428af78018947013d9b724916183be
#
_cell.length_a   1.000
_cell.length_b   1.000
_cell.length_c   1.000
_cell.angle_alpha   90.00
_cell.angle_beta   90.00
_cell.angle_gamma   90.00
#
_symmetry.space_group_name_H-M   'P 1'
#
loop_
_entity.id
_entity.type
_entity.pdbx_description
1 polymer ?
#
loop_
_entity_poly.entity_id
_entity_poly.type
_entity_poly.pdbx_seq_one_letter_code
_entity_poly.pdbx_strand_id
1 'polypeptide(L)'
;ALAIKFAKEGWNVAISARRENLLKETCGEHENISSFPLDVTDKNKCKEVFQNIVDTFQSVDICFFSTGTWDPKKEKDIDVEQIENVFKVNFFGTLNSIKAVEKYFKDRKSGTITIVSSIAGYRGLPNSTGYGPSKSALNNLAESLYFDFGRSNVRVCLVSPGFIKTPMTDKNDFKMPFLKTSEYAAEKIYDGL
;
A
#
# COMPACT_ATOMS: atom_id res chain seq x y z
N ALA A 1 1.84 -11.98 -3.05
CA ALA A 1 0.52 -12.48 -3.48
C ALA A 1 -0.13 -11.56 -4.53
N LEU A 2 -0.45 -10.26 -4.22
CA LEU A 2 -1.17 -9.40 -5.16
C LEU A 2 -0.41 -9.19 -6.47
N ALA A 3 0.88 -8.86 -6.43
CA ALA A 3 1.72 -8.73 -7.62
C ALA A 3 1.73 -10.00 -8.49
N ILE A 4 1.84 -11.17 -7.85
CA ILE A 4 1.80 -12.46 -8.53
C ILE A 4 0.41 -12.72 -9.16
N LYS A 5 -0.68 -12.32 -8.48
CA LYS A 5 -2.03 -12.43 -9.07
C LYS A 5 -2.13 -11.60 -10.34
N PHE A 6 -1.74 -10.31 -10.31
CA PHE A 6 -1.76 -9.47 -11.50
C PHE A 6 -0.87 -10.00 -12.63
N ALA A 7 0.33 -10.48 -12.30
CA ALA A 7 1.23 -11.07 -13.29
C ALA A 7 0.63 -12.32 -13.97
N LYS A 8 -0.03 -13.19 -13.22
CA LYS A 8 -0.75 -14.37 -13.76
C LYS A 8 -1.91 -14.01 -14.67
N GLU A 9 -2.52 -12.85 -14.45
CA GLU A 9 -3.59 -12.30 -15.31
C GLU A 9 -3.03 -11.49 -16.52
N GLY A 10 -1.73 -11.57 -16.77
CA GLY A 10 -1.08 -10.98 -17.93
C GLY A 10 -0.68 -9.51 -17.80
N TRP A 11 -0.73 -8.93 -16.59
CA TRP A 11 -0.27 -7.57 -16.36
C TRP A 11 1.26 -7.48 -16.26
N ASN A 12 1.83 -6.40 -16.74
CA ASN A 12 3.18 -6.00 -16.36
C ASN A 12 3.13 -5.31 -14.99
N VAL A 13 3.95 -5.76 -14.04
CA VAL A 13 3.86 -5.36 -12.64
C VAL A 13 5.16 -4.76 -12.16
N ALA A 14 5.13 -3.51 -11.68
CA ALA A 14 6.21 -2.90 -10.92
C ALA A 14 5.99 -3.14 -9.43
N ILE A 15 7.00 -3.67 -8.74
CA ILE A 15 6.97 -3.81 -7.28
C ILE A 15 8.02 -2.95 -6.62
N SER A 16 7.63 -2.26 -5.54
CA SER A 16 8.54 -1.38 -4.80
C SER A 16 8.53 -1.68 -3.31
N ALA A 17 9.70 -1.79 -2.72
CA ALA A 17 9.92 -1.93 -1.29
C ALA A 17 11.38 -1.59 -0.94
N ARG A 18 11.69 -1.48 0.36
CA ARG A 18 13.06 -1.21 0.84
C ARG A 18 14.00 -2.40 0.73
N ARG A 19 13.48 -3.61 0.83
CA ARG A 19 14.27 -4.85 0.89
C ARG A 19 14.46 -5.42 -0.51
N GLU A 20 15.57 -5.08 -1.14
CA GLU A 20 15.88 -5.49 -2.51
C GLU A 20 15.96 -7.01 -2.71
N ASN A 21 16.48 -7.75 -1.72
CA ASN A 21 16.53 -9.21 -1.78
C ASN A 21 15.14 -9.83 -1.92
N LEU A 22 14.16 -9.35 -1.15
CA LEU A 22 12.78 -9.84 -1.23
C LEU A 22 12.06 -9.40 -2.52
N LEU A 23 12.42 -8.23 -3.06
CA LEU A 23 11.93 -7.81 -4.36
C LEU A 23 12.45 -8.76 -5.46
N LYS A 24 13.76 -9.05 -5.47
CA LYS A 24 14.37 -9.97 -6.43
C LYS A 24 13.79 -11.38 -6.33
N GLU A 25 13.57 -11.88 -5.11
CA GLU A 25 12.92 -13.16 -4.86
C GLU A 25 11.48 -13.18 -5.45
N THR A 26 10.72 -12.09 -5.26
CA THR A 26 9.35 -11.99 -5.79
C THR A 26 9.33 -11.90 -7.32
N CYS A 27 10.34 -11.29 -7.94
CA CYS A 27 10.47 -11.24 -9.41
C CYS A 27 10.87 -12.59 -10.01
N GLY A 28 11.68 -13.37 -9.29
CA GLY A 28 12.52 -14.46 -9.78
C GLY A 28 11.92 -15.47 -10.74
N GLU A 29 10.63 -15.76 -10.69
CA GLU A 29 9.93 -16.71 -11.56
C GLU A 29 8.90 -16.06 -12.51
N HIS A 30 8.84 -14.71 -12.51
CA HIS A 30 7.81 -13.96 -13.24
C HIS A 30 8.45 -12.92 -14.16
N GLU A 31 8.55 -13.20 -15.44
CA GLU A 31 9.16 -12.30 -16.45
C GLU A 31 8.48 -10.92 -16.55
N ASN A 32 7.20 -10.86 -16.20
CA ASN A 32 6.41 -9.63 -16.21
C ASN A 32 6.34 -8.90 -14.86
N ILE A 33 7.17 -9.27 -13.87
CA ILE A 33 7.35 -8.53 -12.62
C ILE A 33 8.74 -7.88 -12.59
N SER A 34 8.79 -6.57 -12.44
CA SER A 34 10.04 -5.81 -12.28
C SER A 34 10.13 -5.11 -10.93
N SER A 35 11.33 -5.08 -10.35
CA SER A 35 11.57 -4.51 -9.03
C SER A 35 12.17 -3.11 -9.09
N PHE A 36 11.66 -2.22 -8.25
CA PHE A 36 12.11 -0.82 -8.11
C PHE A 36 12.29 -0.51 -6.61
N PRO A 37 13.50 -0.63 -6.07
CA PRO A 37 13.77 -0.37 -4.66
C PRO A 37 13.37 1.05 -4.24
N LEU A 38 12.61 1.17 -3.14
CA LEU A 38 12.07 2.44 -2.68
C LEU A 38 11.85 2.46 -1.17
N ASP A 39 12.35 3.50 -0.51
CA ASP A 39 11.84 3.94 0.79
C ASP A 39 10.82 5.07 0.57
N VAL A 40 9.55 4.81 0.86
CA VAL A 40 8.46 5.77 0.69
C VAL A 40 8.57 7.00 1.59
N THR A 41 9.43 6.97 2.61
CA THR A 41 9.69 8.14 3.46
C THR A 41 10.55 9.21 2.77
N ASP A 42 11.25 8.83 1.70
CA ASP A 42 11.97 9.76 0.80
C ASP A 42 11.05 10.19 -0.36
N LYS A 43 10.49 11.41 -0.23
CA LYS A 43 9.59 11.98 -1.24
C LYS A 43 10.23 12.26 -2.60
N ASN A 44 11.55 12.51 -2.63
CA ASN A 44 12.24 12.74 -3.89
C ASN A 44 12.47 11.41 -4.62
N LYS A 45 12.86 10.38 -3.86
CA LYS A 45 13.00 9.02 -4.39
C LYS A 45 11.67 8.45 -4.89
N CYS A 46 10.54 8.77 -4.24
CA CYS A 46 9.22 8.38 -4.75
C CYS A 46 8.98 8.90 -6.18
N LYS A 47 9.33 10.16 -6.47
CA LYS A 47 9.16 10.74 -7.81
C LYS A 47 10.11 10.12 -8.83
N GLU A 48 11.38 9.95 -8.47
CA GLU A 48 12.39 9.32 -9.32
C GLU A 48 12.00 7.90 -9.70
N VAL A 49 11.63 7.08 -8.70
CA VAL A 49 11.25 5.69 -8.93
C VAL A 49 9.97 5.60 -9.77
N PHE A 50 8.97 6.45 -9.53
CA PHE A 50 7.78 6.45 -10.35
C PHE A 50 8.08 6.81 -11.81
N GLN A 51 8.95 7.80 -12.05
CA GLN A 51 9.38 8.15 -13.41
C GLN A 51 10.08 6.97 -14.09
N ASN A 52 10.99 6.29 -13.39
CA ASN A 52 11.66 5.09 -13.92
C ASN A 52 10.68 3.97 -14.27
N ILE A 53 9.59 3.80 -13.49
CA ILE A 53 8.53 2.84 -13.79
C ILE A 53 7.80 3.25 -15.08
N VAL A 54 7.45 4.52 -15.23
CA VAL A 54 6.79 5.03 -16.44
C VAL A 54 7.71 4.87 -17.67
N ASP A 55 9.00 5.16 -17.52
CA ASP A 55 9.98 5.03 -18.62
C ASP A 55 10.15 3.55 -19.03
N THR A 56 10.05 2.63 -18.08
CA THR A 56 10.19 1.18 -18.33
C THR A 56 8.93 0.59 -19.00
N PHE A 57 7.74 0.91 -18.50
CA PHE A 57 6.50 0.30 -18.95
C PHE A 57 5.71 1.16 -19.93
N GLN A 58 6.12 2.39 -20.19
CA GLN A 58 5.49 3.41 -21.04
C GLN A 58 4.13 3.88 -20.50
N SER A 59 3.44 3.09 -19.70
CA SER A 59 2.19 3.48 -19.06
C SER A 59 1.99 2.77 -17.72
N VAL A 60 1.25 3.42 -16.82
CA VAL A 60 0.80 2.88 -15.53
C VAL A 60 -0.70 3.10 -15.41
N ASP A 61 -1.45 2.02 -15.24
CA ASP A 61 -2.92 2.06 -15.20
C ASP A 61 -3.46 2.00 -13.78
N ILE A 62 -2.75 1.29 -12.89
CA ILE A 62 -3.17 1.09 -11.49
C ILE A 62 -1.97 1.23 -10.56
N CYS A 63 -2.14 2.00 -9.48
CA CYS A 63 -1.17 2.05 -8.38
C CYS A 63 -1.79 1.52 -7.08
N PHE A 64 -1.06 0.62 -6.41
CA PHE A 64 -1.39 0.13 -5.07
C PHE A 64 -0.44 0.70 -4.03
N PHE A 65 -0.97 1.44 -3.08
CA PHE A 65 -0.23 1.97 -1.94
C PHE A 65 -0.48 1.08 -0.72
N SER A 66 0.34 0.04 -0.59
CA SER A 66 0.22 -1.02 0.43
C SER A 66 1.29 -0.92 1.52
N THR A 67 1.96 0.22 1.62
CA THR A 67 2.98 0.44 2.63
C THR A 67 2.38 0.45 4.04
N GLY A 68 3.08 -0.21 4.96
CA GLY A 68 2.68 -0.18 6.36
C GLY A 68 3.71 -0.86 7.26
N THR A 69 3.76 -0.36 8.50
CA THR A 69 4.49 -0.96 9.60
C THR A 69 3.62 -1.00 10.84
N TRP A 70 3.79 -2.03 11.65
CA TRP A 70 3.15 -2.19 12.94
C TRP A 70 3.97 -3.16 13.80
N ASP A 71 4.06 -2.86 15.08
CA ASP A 71 4.66 -3.74 16.06
C ASP A 71 3.84 -3.68 17.37
N PRO A 72 2.96 -4.68 17.61
CA PRO A 72 2.06 -4.67 18.77
C PRO A 72 2.79 -4.67 20.12
N LYS A 73 4.04 -5.12 20.18
CA LYS A 73 4.84 -5.10 21.41
C LYS A 73 5.32 -3.70 21.76
N LYS A 74 5.51 -2.85 20.75
CA LYS A 74 5.94 -1.46 20.92
C LYS A 74 4.77 -0.50 21.14
N GLU A 75 3.55 -0.92 20.83
CA GLU A 75 2.34 -0.09 20.96
C GLU A 75 1.52 -0.40 22.23
N LYS A 76 2.11 -1.06 23.24
CA LYS A 76 1.43 -1.36 24.52
C LYS A 76 1.20 -0.12 25.37
N ASP A 77 2.16 0.81 25.33
CA ASP A 77 2.11 2.09 26.03
C ASP A 77 2.02 3.23 25.02
N ILE A 78 1.67 4.43 25.48
CA ILE A 78 1.71 5.63 24.65
C ILE A 78 3.16 6.06 24.50
N ASP A 79 3.75 5.74 23.37
CA ASP A 79 5.09 6.15 22.95
C ASP A 79 4.95 7.09 21.74
N VAL A 80 5.15 8.37 21.97
CA VAL A 80 4.98 9.42 20.94
C VAL A 80 5.94 9.22 19.78
N GLU A 81 7.20 8.90 20.05
CA GLU A 81 8.21 8.68 19.01
C GLU A 81 7.86 7.48 18.14
N GLN A 82 7.39 6.39 18.77
CA GLN A 82 6.90 5.21 18.02
C GLN A 82 5.68 5.54 17.18
N ILE A 83 4.73 6.33 17.70
CA ILE A 83 3.55 6.75 16.94
C ILE A 83 3.96 7.62 15.74
N GLU A 84 4.87 8.58 15.92
CA GLU A 84 5.41 9.40 14.84
C GLU A 84 6.08 8.54 13.76
N ASN A 85 6.88 7.54 14.14
CA ASN A 85 7.51 6.62 13.19
C ASN A 85 6.49 5.80 12.41
N VAL A 86 5.41 5.34 13.05
CA VAL A 86 4.31 4.64 12.37
C VAL A 86 3.62 5.57 11.37
N PHE A 87 3.30 6.80 11.76
CA PHE A 87 2.71 7.80 10.86
C PHE A 87 3.65 8.16 9.71
N LYS A 88 4.95 8.32 9.97
CA LYS A 88 5.95 8.61 8.95
C LYS A 88 5.93 7.58 7.82
N VAL A 89 5.81 6.30 8.16
CA VAL A 89 5.77 5.22 7.16
C VAL A 89 4.37 5.05 6.58
N ASN A 90 3.34 4.86 7.44
CA ASN A 90 2.02 4.44 7.00
C ASN A 90 1.25 5.56 6.28
N PHE A 91 1.29 6.77 6.84
CA PHE A 91 0.54 7.90 6.30
C PHE A 91 1.39 8.76 5.36
N PHE A 92 2.50 9.35 5.86
CA PHE A 92 3.32 10.23 5.04
C PHE A 92 4.02 9.50 3.90
N GLY A 93 4.47 8.25 4.11
CA GLY A 93 5.03 7.42 3.03
C GLY A 93 4.01 7.14 1.92
N THR A 94 2.78 6.83 2.29
CA THR A 94 1.67 6.68 1.33
C THR A 94 1.38 8.00 0.62
N LEU A 95 1.32 9.11 1.35
CA LEU A 95 1.07 10.45 0.78
C LEU A 95 2.18 10.88 -0.19
N ASN A 96 3.45 10.62 0.13
CA ASN A 96 4.59 10.88 -0.77
C ASN A 96 4.46 10.10 -2.08
N SER A 97 4.06 8.82 -1.99
CA SER A 97 3.87 7.94 -3.15
C SER A 97 2.68 8.41 -4.00
N ILE A 98 1.55 8.79 -3.39
CA ILE A 98 0.40 9.37 -4.10
C ILE A 98 0.81 10.68 -4.80
N LYS A 99 1.56 11.54 -4.12
CA LYS A 99 2.03 12.81 -4.70
C LYS A 99 2.96 12.61 -5.91
N ALA A 100 3.74 11.53 -5.92
CA ALA A 100 4.60 11.20 -7.05
C ALA A 100 3.80 10.88 -8.32
N VAL A 101 2.64 10.22 -8.17
CA VAL A 101 1.81 9.78 -9.30
C VAL A 101 0.69 10.76 -9.67
N GLU A 102 0.39 11.74 -8.81
CA GLU A 102 -0.76 12.63 -8.93
C GLU A 102 -0.84 13.33 -10.31
N LYS A 103 0.23 14.01 -10.70
CA LYS A 103 0.25 14.75 -11.97
C LYS A 103 0.05 13.83 -13.18
N TYR A 104 0.72 12.68 -13.18
CA TYR A 104 0.63 11.68 -14.24
C TYR A 104 -0.82 11.22 -14.49
N PHE A 105 -1.53 10.80 -13.43
CA PHE A 105 -2.90 10.33 -13.57
C PHE A 105 -3.87 11.46 -13.92
N LYS A 106 -3.71 12.65 -13.35
CA LYS A 106 -4.56 13.82 -13.64
C LYS A 106 -4.41 14.29 -15.08
N ASP A 107 -3.19 14.31 -15.62
CA ASP A 107 -2.93 14.70 -17.00
C ASP A 107 -3.48 13.64 -17.98
N ARG A 108 -3.29 12.38 -17.66
CA ARG A 108 -3.80 11.25 -18.46
C ARG A 108 -5.32 11.13 -18.43
N LYS A 109 -5.98 11.66 -17.42
CA LYS A 109 -7.43 11.58 -17.18
C LYS A 109 -7.96 10.16 -17.15
N SER A 110 -7.17 9.20 -16.66
CA SER A 110 -7.52 7.79 -16.55
C SER A 110 -6.61 7.09 -15.57
N GLY A 111 -7.09 6.00 -14.99
CA GLY A 111 -6.34 5.12 -14.11
C GLY A 111 -6.98 4.96 -12.73
N THR A 112 -6.36 4.13 -11.91
CA THR A 112 -6.86 3.78 -10.58
C THR A 112 -5.76 3.93 -9.53
N ILE A 113 -6.10 4.61 -8.45
CA ILE A 113 -5.29 4.75 -7.23
C ILE A 113 -5.95 3.90 -6.15
N THR A 114 -5.24 2.90 -5.63
CA THR A 114 -5.75 2.03 -4.59
C THR A 114 -4.94 2.18 -3.30
N ILE A 115 -5.60 2.59 -2.23
CA ILE A 115 -4.99 2.77 -0.91
C ILE A 115 -5.34 1.57 -0.04
N VAL A 116 -4.33 0.89 0.50
CA VAL A 116 -4.52 -0.24 1.41
C VAL A 116 -4.48 0.25 2.86
N SER A 117 -5.64 0.33 3.46
CA SER A 117 -5.85 0.66 4.86
C SER A 117 -5.96 -0.62 5.73
N SER A 118 -6.90 -0.67 6.65
CA SER A 118 -7.21 -1.79 7.54
C SER A 118 -8.56 -1.58 8.21
N ILE A 119 -9.20 -2.66 8.67
CA ILE A 119 -10.34 -2.56 9.60
C ILE A 119 -9.97 -1.79 10.88
N ALA A 120 -8.70 -1.80 11.30
CA ALA A 120 -8.19 -1.00 12.42
C ALA A 120 -8.32 0.52 12.18
N GLY A 121 -8.56 0.98 10.96
CA GLY A 121 -8.85 2.37 10.65
C GLY A 121 -10.29 2.80 10.94
N TYR A 122 -11.20 1.86 11.22
CA TYR A 122 -12.60 2.18 11.56
C TYR A 122 -12.90 2.18 13.04
N ARG A 123 -12.12 1.43 13.83
CA ARG A 123 -12.29 1.30 15.29
C ARG A 123 -10.97 1.14 15.99
N GLY A 124 -10.82 1.73 17.18
CA GLY A 124 -9.66 1.51 18.03
C GLY A 124 -9.54 0.05 18.44
N LEU A 125 -8.33 -0.48 18.37
CA LEU A 125 -7.98 -1.84 18.78
C LEU A 125 -6.89 -1.79 19.87
N PRO A 126 -6.82 -2.79 20.76
CA PRO A 126 -5.73 -2.89 21.72
C PRO A 126 -4.36 -2.90 21.02
N ASN A 127 -3.35 -2.34 21.66
CA ASN A 127 -1.97 -2.27 21.15
C ASN A 127 -1.86 -1.70 19.72
N SER A 128 -2.64 -0.66 19.43
CA SER A 128 -2.76 -0.05 18.11
C SER A 128 -2.82 1.49 18.17
N THR A 129 -2.08 2.09 19.12
CA THR A 129 -2.11 3.54 19.38
C THR A 129 -1.54 4.37 18.23
N GLY A 130 -0.62 3.84 17.45
CA GLY A 130 -0.09 4.45 16.25
C GLY A 130 -0.71 3.88 14.98
N TYR A 131 -0.81 2.56 14.88
CA TYR A 131 -1.28 1.88 13.67
C TYR A 131 -2.74 2.22 13.33
N GLY A 132 -3.67 2.04 14.26
CA GLY A 132 -5.09 2.33 14.06
C GLY A 132 -5.33 3.76 13.57
N PRO A 133 -4.87 4.79 14.31
CA PRO A 133 -4.97 6.19 13.88
C PRO A 133 -4.33 6.47 12.52
N SER A 134 -3.16 5.86 12.20
CA SER A 134 -2.53 6.03 10.89
C SER A 134 -3.40 5.47 9.75
N LYS A 135 -4.09 4.36 9.97
CA LYS A 135 -5.03 3.77 8.99
C LYS A 135 -6.34 4.53 8.91
N SER A 136 -6.82 5.11 10.02
CA SER A 136 -7.98 6.02 10.02
C SER A 136 -7.70 7.29 9.21
N ALA A 137 -6.49 7.84 9.33
CA ALA A 137 -6.06 8.97 8.50
C ALA A 137 -6.04 8.61 7.00
N LEU A 138 -5.65 7.38 6.63
CA LEU A 138 -5.71 6.91 5.24
C LEU A 138 -7.15 6.74 4.74
N ASN A 139 -8.09 6.32 5.59
CA ASN A 139 -9.52 6.23 5.22
C ASN A 139 -10.05 7.62 4.83
N ASN A 140 -9.84 8.61 5.70
CA ASN A 140 -10.27 9.99 5.44
C ASN A 140 -9.57 10.61 4.22
N LEU A 141 -8.25 10.36 4.08
CA LEU A 141 -7.50 10.79 2.89
C LEU A 141 -8.09 10.21 1.60
N ALA A 142 -8.43 8.91 1.58
CA ALA A 142 -9.00 8.25 0.41
C ALA A 142 -10.35 8.87 0.01
N GLU A 143 -11.20 9.18 0.98
CA GLU A 143 -12.48 9.86 0.74
C GLU A 143 -12.28 11.26 0.13
N SER A 144 -11.33 12.04 0.67
CA SER A 144 -10.98 13.36 0.12
C SER A 144 -10.44 13.27 -1.32
N LEU A 145 -9.53 12.32 -1.54
CA LEU A 145 -8.92 12.11 -2.86
C LEU A 145 -9.94 11.59 -3.89
N TYR A 146 -10.98 10.88 -3.48
CA TYR A 146 -12.05 10.45 -4.36
C TYR A 146 -12.69 11.64 -5.10
N PHE A 147 -12.93 12.75 -4.40
CA PHE A 147 -13.48 13.96 -5.02
C PHE A 147 -12.43 14.69 -5.89
N ASP A 148 -11.19 14.79 -5.41
CA ASP A 148 -10.14 15.55 -6.09
C ASP A 148 -9.64 14.86 -7.37
N PHE A 149 -9.51 13.56 -7.36
CA PHE A 149 -9.11 12.77 -8.53
C PHE A 149 -10.28 12.47 -9.46
N GLY A 150 -11.50 12.34 -8.93
CA GLY A 150 -12.71 12.14 -9.72
C GLY A 150 -12.95 13.24 -10.75
N ARG A 151 -12.59 14.49 -10.45
CA ARG A 151 -12.62 15.62 -11.41
C ARG A 151 -11.71 15.40 -12.62
N SER A 152 -10.72 14.54 -12.51
CA SER A 152 -9.79 14.18 -13.59
C SER A 152 -10.07 12.77 -14.13
N ASN A 153 -11.24 12.19 -13.88
CA ASN A 153 -11.60 10.84 -14.29
C ASN A 153 -10.60 9.76 -13.82
N VAL A 154 -10.02 9.95 -12.63
CA VAL A 154 -9.14 8.98 -11.96
C VAL A 154 -9.89 8.33 -10.81
N ARG A 155 -9.96 7.01 -10.81
CA ARG A 155 -10.65 6.24 -9.78
C ARG A 155 -9.78 6.15 -8.51
N VAL A 156 -10.39 6.34 -7.35
CA VAL A 156 -9.76 6.10 -6.06
C VAL A 156 -10.49 4.96 -5.35
N CYS A 157 -9.74 3.94 -4.98
CA CYS A 157 -10.24 2.77 -4.27
C CYS A 157 -9.60 2.68 -2.87
N LEU A 158 -10.39 2.32 -1.88
CA LEU A 158 -9.92 2.02 -0.52
C LEU A 158 -10.13 0.53 -0.24
N VAL A 159 -9.04 -0.14 0.12
CA VAL A 159 -9.05 -1.55 0.55
C VAL A 159 -8.79 -1.60 2.04
N SER A 160 -9.71 -2.19 2.80
CA SER A 160 -9.62 -2.28 4.28
C SER A 160 -9.63 -3.75 4.72
N PRO A 161 -8.51 -4.47 4.62
CA PRO A 161 -8.43 -5.87 5.00
C PRO A 161 -8.67 -6.07 6.50
N GLY A 162 -9.24 -7.24 6.83
CA GLY A 162 -9.19 -7.81 8.17
C GLY A 162 -7.83 -8.48 8.44
N PHE A 163 -7.83 -9.57 9.20
CA PHE A 163 -6.60 -10.32 9.46
C PHE A 163 -6.20 -11.16 8.24
N ILE A 164 -5.04 -10.83 7.69
CA ILE A 164 -4.41 -11.55 6.59
C ILE A 164 -3.09 -12.14 7.08
N LYS A 165 -2.88 -13.43 6.84
CA LYS A 165 -1.64 -14.12 7.23
C LYS A 165 -0.45 -13.55 6.47
N THR A 166 0.44 -12.89 7.21
CA THR A 166 1.64 -12.21 6.70
C THR A 166 2.69 -12.15 7.81
N PRO A 167 3.98 -11.91 7.50
CA PRO A 167 5.01 -11.70 8.53
C PRO A 167 4.69 -10.57 9.53
N MET A 168 3.81 -9.63 9.17
CA MET A 168 3.34 -8.60 10.10
C MET A 168 2.38 -9.18 11.13
N THR A 169 1.42 -10.00 10.73
CA THR A 169 0.42 -10.62 11.60
C THR A 169 0.95 -11.82 12.38
N ASP A 170 2.06 -12.43 11.93
CA ASP A 170 2.73 -13.51 12.66
C ASP A 170 3.33 -13.03 14.01
N LYS A 171 3.44 -11.73 14.22
CA LYS A 171 3.87 -11.10 15.48
C LYS A 171 2.76 -11.05 16.54
N ASN A 172 1.52 -11.33 16.15
CA ASN A 172 0.38 -11.25 17.05
C ASN A 172 0.36 -12.42 18.01
N ASP A 173 0.11 -12.12 19.28
CA ASP A 173 -0.03 -13.09 20.38
C ASP A 173 -1.49 -13.32 20.79
N PHE A 174 -2.44 -12.88 19.96
CA PHE A 174 -3.88 -12.98 20.21
C PHE A 174 -4.61 -13.69 19.05
N LYS A 175 -5.81 -14.19 19.36
CA LYS A 175 -6.65 -14.86 18.37
C LYS A 175 -7.11 -13.87 17.29
N MET A 176 -6.85 -14.19 16.04
CA MET A 176 -7.26 -13.40 14.86
C MET A 176 -8.51 -14.04 14.23
N PRO A 177 -9.71 -13.50 14.50
CA PRO A 177 -10.93 -14.03 13.91
C PRO A 177 -10.94 -13.84 12.40
N PHE A 178 -11.45 -14.82 11.67
CA PHE A 178 -11.57 -14.81 10.20
C PHE A 178 -10.25 -14.60 9.47
N LEU A 179 -9.12 -15.04 10.03
CA LEU A 179 -7.82 -14.99 9.38
C LEU A 179 -7.89 -15.62 7.99
N LYS A 180 -7.47 -14.88 6.97
CA LYS A 180 -7.41 -15.31 5.56
C LYS A 180 -5.96 -15.33 5.06
N THR A 181 -5.72 -16.05 3.97
CA THR A 181 -4.41 -16.07 3.31
C THR A 181 -4.19 -14.80 2.48
N SER A 182 -2.94 -14.52 2.14
CA SER A 182 -2.59 -13.41 1.26
C SER A 182 -3.09 -13.62 -0.16
N GLU A 183 -3.20 -14.88 -0.60
CA GLU A 183 -3.74 -15.26 -1.91
C GLU A 183 -5.24 -14.97 -1.98
N TYR A 184 -6.01 -15.34 -0.94
CA TYR A 184 -7.43 -15.00 -0.85
C TYR A 184 -7.65 -13.47 -0.90
N ALA A 185 -6.82 -12.71 -0.18
CA ALA A 185 -6.92 -11.26 -0.21
C ALA A 185 -6.59 -10.69 -1.60
N ALA A 186 -5.56 -11.23 -2.26
CA ALA A 186 -5.17 -10.83 -3.61
C ALA A 186 -6.29 -11.07 -4.62
N GLU A 187 -6.95 -12.23 -4.55
CA GLU A 187 -8.11 -12.57 -5.40
C GLU A 187 -9.24 -11.56 -5.20
N LYS A 188 -9.64 -11.32 -3.93
CA LYS A 188 -10.73 -10.40 -3.62
C LYS A 188 -10.44 -8.94 -3.97
N ILE A 189 -9.18 -8.52 -3.90
CA ILE A 189 -8.77 -7.19 -4.35
C ILE A 189 -8.84 -7.11 -5.88
N TYR A 190 -8.36 -8.13 -6.58
CA TYR A 190 -8.41 -8.18 -8.04
C TYR A 190 -9.84 -8.16 -8.57
N ASP A 191 -10.74 -8.98 -7.99
CA ASP A 191 -12.16 -9.05 -8.36
C ASP A 191 -12.92 -7.74 -8.10
N GLY A 192 -12.44 -6.89 -7.17
CA GLY A 192 -13.09 -5.63 -6.77
C GLY A 192 -12.65 -4.40 -7.56
N LEU A 193 -11.70 -4.55 -8.49
CA LEU A 193 -11.18 -3.45 -9.33
C LEU A 193 -11.87 -3.36 -10.67
#